data_e04852c1fbc94cc196ed570ad24749df
#
_entry.id   e04852c1fbc94cc196ed570ad24749df
#
_cell.length_a   1.000
_cell.length_b   1.000
_cell.length_c   1.000
_cell.angle_alpha   90.00
_cell.angle_beta   90.00
_cell.angle_gamma   90.00
#
_symmetry.space_group_name_H-M   'P 1'
#
loop_
_entity.id
_entity.type
_entity.pdbx_description
1 polymer ?
#
loop_
_entity_poly.entity_id
_entity_poly.type
_entity_poly.pdbx_seq_one_letter_code
_entity_poly.pdbx_strand_id
1 'polypeptide(L)'
;MTSRVAAAVASLLLGQSFADSSIHVKRFEAVYRGARTLQAAFLERYSENGHIVRTEAGVAYFRRPGKMRWEYESPEKNLFLVDGKSAWFYVPADHTVTRVPAKQSADWRTPLALLAGEVKLSRICARVDFVSSQKPEKDDDVVLACPLKGSATKAAQTGGNDARDSIGDVLFLEITKDTGELVRATVRESGGVDIEFRFKDWKFDPPLPDSFFRFEVPPGVAIVNGELPPSDAKANP
;
A
#
# COMPACT_ATOMS: atom_id res chain seq x y z
N MET A 1 20.64 17.78 -46.04
CA MET A 1 19.42 16.92 -45.95
C MET A 1 19.62 15.84 -44.91
N THR A 2 19.92 16.17 -43.63
CA THR A 2 20.25 15.16 -42.60
C THR A 2 19.64 15.44 -41.23
N SER A 3 18.58 16.29 -41.15
CA SER A 3 18.06 16.69 -39.80
C SER A 3 16.65 16.19 -39.46
N ARG A 4 16.00 15.35 -40.27
CA ARG A 4 14.62 14.92 -40.04
C ARG A 4 14.46 13.47 -39.57
N VAL A 5 15.51 12.65 -39.54
CA VAL A 5 15.43 11.23 -39.16
C VAL A 5 15.59 11.05 -37.64
N ALA A 6 16.32 11.92 -36.96
CA ALA A 6 16.56 11.77 -35.49
C ALA A 6 15.33 12.03 -34.61
N ALA A 7 14.38 12.88 -35.05
CA ALA A 7 13.19 13.22 -34.28
C ALA A 7 12.14 12.10 -34.24
N ALA A 8 12.06 11.27 -35.28
CA ALA A 8 11.09 10.18 -35.37
C ALA A 8 11.43 8.99 -34.46
N VAL A 9 12.70 8.72 -34.22
CA VAL A 9 13.15 7.58 -33.38
C VAL A 9 12.90 7.86 -31.90
N ALA A 10 13.08 9.10 -31.44
CA ALA A 10 12.82 9.46 -30.01
C ALA A 10 11.34 9.35 -29.63
N SER A 11 10.42 9.65 -30.55
CA SER A 11 8.98 9.55 -30.33
C SER A 11 8.50 8.09 -30.25
N LEU A 12 9.13 7.16 -30.94
CA LEU A 12 8.80 5.74 -30.90
C LEU A 12 9.18 5.08 -29.56
N LEU A 13 10.30 5.48 -28.96
CA LEU A 13 10.77 4.91 -27.68
C LEU A 13 9.90 5.35 -26.49
N LEU A 14 9.40 6.58 -26.50
CA LEU A 14 8.48 7.08 -25.49
C LEU A 14 7.10 6.39 -25.58
N GLY A 15 6.62 6.09 -26.78
CA GLY A 15 5.36 5.39 -26.98
C GLY A 15 5.36 3.95 -26.48
N GLN A 16 6.49 3.26 -26.51
CA GLN A 16 6.62 1.87 -26.02
C GLN A 16 6.54 1.79 -24.50
N SER A 17 7.13 2.73 -23.75
CA SER A 17 7.07 2.76 -22.29
C SER A 17 5.65 2.91 -21.74
N PHE A 18 4.80 3.74 -22.35
CA PHE A 18 3.41 3.94 -21.92
C PHE A 18 2.51 2.74 -22.25
N ALA A 19 2.74 2.10 -23.39
CA ALA A 19 1.98 0.91 -23.77
C ALA A 19 2.29 -0.27 -22.84
N ASP A 20 3.53 -0.40 -22.41
CA ASP A 20 3.99 -1.50 -21.56
C ASP A 20 3.43 -1.39 -20.13
N SER A 21 3.47 -0.20 -19.51
CA SER A 21 2.89 0.00 -18.17
C SER A 21 1.38 -0.29 -18.14
N SER A 22 0.64 0.07 -19.20
CA SER A 22 -0.81 -0.14 -19.25
C SER A 22 -1.21 -1.62 -19.27
N ILE A 23 -0.40 -2.49 -19.86
CA ILE A 23 -0.64 -3.94 -19.87
C ILE A 23 -0.52 -4.51 -18.46
N HIS A 24 0.53 -4.14 -17.74
CA HIS A 24 0.78 -4.60 -16.37
C HIS A 24 -0.26 -4.07 -15.38
N VAL A 25 -0.68 -2.81 -15.52
CA VAL A 25 -1.77 -2.22 -14.74
C VAL A 25 -3.08 -3.00 -14.96
N LYS A 26 -3.46 -3.27 -16.21
CA LYS A 26 -4.68 -4.03 -16.52
C LYS A 26 -4.62 -5.45 -15.95
N ARG A 27 -3.46 -6.09 -16.01
CA ARG A 27 -3.25 -7.44 -15.49
C ARG A 27 -3.40 -7.47 -13.98
N PHE A 28 -2.70 -6.59 -13.25
CA PHE A 28 -2.85 -6.40 -11.81
C PHE A 28 -4.33 -6.17 -11.43
N GLU A 29 -4.98 -5.20 -12.05
CA GLU A 29 -6.38 -4.89 -11.75
C GLU A 29 -7.32 -6.07 -12.04
N ALA A 30 -7.05 -6.87 -13.09
CA ALA A 30 -7.87 -8.02 -13.46
C ALA A 30 -7.76 -9.14 -12.42
N VAL A 31 -6.54 -9.45 -11.95
CA VAL A 31 -6.30 -10.50 -10.94
C VAL A 31 -7.13 -10.26 -9.69
N TYR A 32 -7.08 -9.04 -9.17
CA TYR A 32 -7.75 -8.75 -7.90
C TYR A 32 -9.23 -8.39 -8.03
N ARG A 33 -9.69 -7.90 -9.19
CA ARG A 33 -11.07 -7.46 -9.39
C ARG A 33 -12.10 -8.58 -9.25
N GLY A 34 -11.75 -9.79 -9.69
CA GLY A 34 -12.65 -10.95 -9.67
C GLY A 34 -12.93 -11.47 -8.27
N ALA A 35 -11.99 -11.36 -7.35
CA ALA A 35 -12.10 -11.95 -6.03
C ALA A 35 -12.95 -11.09 -5.07
N ARG A 36 -13.83 -11.74 -4.32
CA ARG A 36 -14.63 -11.10 -3.27
C ARG A 36 -13.87 -10.99 -1.95
N THR A 37 -13.06 -11.98 -1.66
CA THR A 37 -12.18 -12.04 -0.48
C THR A 37 -10.76 -12.38 -0.91
N LEU A 38 -9.78 -11.88 -0.16
CA LEU A 38 -8.37 -12.14 -0.38
C LEU A 38 -7.68 -12.43 0.96
N GLN A 39 -6.64 -13.23 0.92
CA GLN A 39 -5.74 -13.47 2.05
C GLN A 39 -4.31 -13.55 1.52
N ALA A 40 -3.36 -12.98 2.26
CA ALA A 40 -1.93 -13.18 2.00
C ALA A 40 -1.13 -13.11 3.29
N ALA A 41 -0.04 -13.84 3.39
CA ALA A 41 0.99 -13.56 4.37
C ALA A 41 1.74 -12.29 3.99
N PHE A 42 2.12 -11.48 4.98
CA PHE A 42 2.89 -10.27 4.74
C PHE A 42 4.10 -10.16 5.66
N LEU A 43 5.12 -9.48 5.16
CA LEU A 43 6.23 -8.91 5.91
C LEU A 43 6.22 -7.41 5.67
N GLU A 44 6.11 -6.64 6.75
CA GLU A 44 6.17 -5.19 6.74
C GLU A 44 7.54 -4.72 7.24
N ARG A 45 8.10 -3.71 6.57
CA ARG A 45 9.30 -3.01 7.00
C ARG A 45 9.04 -1.51 7.01
N TYR A 46 9.26 -0.91 8.13
CA TYR A 46 9.30 0.53 8.30
C TYR A 46 10.76 0.99 8.30
N SER A 47 11.09 1.95 7.43
CA SER A 47 12.43 2.46 7.27
C SER A 47 12.44 3.99 7.31
N GLU A 48 13.44 4.56 7.98
CA GLU A 48 13.70 6.00 8.02
C GLU A 48 15.08 6.28 7.42
N ASN A 49 15.14 7.17 6.44
CA ASN A 49 16.39 7.54 5.77
C ASN A 49 17.20 6.32 5.27
N GLY A 50 16.49 5.28 4.81
CA GLY A 50 17.08 4.03 4.31
C GLY A 50 17.49 3.02 5.39
N HIS A 51 17.29 3.31 6.68
CA HIS A 51 17.53 2.38 7.77
C HIS A 51 16.26 1.71 8.23
N ILE A 52 16.26 0.37 8.29
CA ILE A 52 15.12 -0.39 8.80
C ILE A 52 15.03 -0.17 10.32
N VAL A 53 13.92 0.42 10.75
CA VAL A 53 13.63 0.70 12.18
C VAL A 53 12.77 -0.41 12.78
N ARG A 54 11.81 -0.95 11.98
CA ARG A 54 10.88 -1.96 12.44
C ARG A 54 10.59 -2.98 11.34
N THR A 55 10.44 -4.23 11.74
CA THR A 55 9.99 -5.32 10.87
C THR A 55 8.89 -6.08 11.59
N GLU A 56 7.76 -6.25 10.91
CA GLU A 56 6.59 -6.95 11.43
C GLU A 56 6.08 -7.96 10.39
N ALA A 57 5.45 -9.02 10.85
CA ALA A 57 4.91 -10.05 9.97
C ALA A 57 3.55 -10.54 10.45
N GLY A 58 2.76 -11.06 9.53
CA GLY A 58 1.45 -11.59 9.85
C GLY A 58 0.65 -11.99 8.62
N VAL A 59 -0.69 -11.94 8.75
CA VAL A 59 -1.62 -12.27 7.68
C VAL A 59 -2.58 -11.11 7.45
N ALA A 60 -2.72 -10.71 6.19
CA ALA A 60 -3.66 -9.69 5.75
C ALA A 60 -4.86 -10.35 5.05
N TYR A 61 -6.04 -9.85 5.36
CA TYR A 61 -7.30 -10.29 4.79
C TYR A 61 -8.06 -9.08 4.26
N PHE A 62 -8.66 -9.25 3.09
CA PHE A 62 -9.47 -8.22 2.45
C PHE A 62 -10.82 -8.80 2.07
N ARG A 63 -11.87 -8.00 2.24
CA ARG A 63 -13.23 -8.33 1.80
C ARG A 63 -13.92 -7.11 1.21
N ARG A 64 -14.49 -7.28 0.06
CA ARG A 64 -15.29 -6.23 -0.58
C ARG A 64 -16.72 -6.21 -0.03
N PRO A 65 -17.28 -5.00 0.11
CA PRO A 65 -16.63 -3.70 -0.07
C PRO A 65 -15.94 -3.20 1.20
N GLY A 66 -14.70 -2.69 1.05
CA GLY A 66 -14.06 -1.79 2.01
C GLY A 66 -13.68 -2.36 3.38
N LYS A 67 -13.51 -3.68 3.51
CA LYS A 67 -13.12 -4.32 4.77
C LYS A 67 -11.72 -4.89 4.68
N MET A 68 -10.92 -4.66 5.72
CA MET A 68 -9.56 -5.18 5.85
C MET A 68 -9.35 -5.68 7.27
N ARG A 69 -8.51 -6.70 7.41
CA ARG A 69 -8.05 -7.22 8.70
C ARG A 69 -6.59 -7.61 8.56
N TRP A 70 -5.74 -7.06 9.40
CA TRP A 70 -4.31 -7.33 9.46
C TRP A 70 -4.00 -7.90 10.82
N GLU A 71 -3.66 -9.17 10.87
CA GLU A 71 -3.25 -9.87 12.08
C GLU A 71 -1.74 -9.91 12.12
N TYR A 72 -1.14 -9.11 12.99
CA TYR A 72 0.29 -9.13 13.27
C TYR A 72 0.60 -10.28 14.20
N GLU A 73 1.61 -11.05 13.87
CA GLU A 73 2.03 -12.24 14.62
C GLU A 73 3.42 -12.08 15.23
N SER A 74 4.26 -11.22 14.64
CA SER A 74 5.65 -11.00 15.03
C SER A 74 6.04 -9.54 14.78
N PRO A 75 6.83 -8.89 15.67
CA PRO A 75 7.28 -9.41 16.97
C PRO A 75 6.15 -9.47 18.02
N GLU A 76 5.10 -8.67 17.84
CA GLU A 76 3.97 -8.57 18.76
C GLU A 76 2.66 -8.88 18.06
N LYS A 77 1.71 -9.40 18.83
CA LYS A 77 0.37 -9.69 18.32
C LYS A 77 -0.50 -8.44 18.41
N ASN A 78 -0.62 -7.74 17.29
CA ASN A 78 -1.50 -6.59 17.13
C ASN A 78 -2.58 -6.89 16.09
N LEU A 79 -3.64 -6.11 16.10
CA LEU A 79 -4.70 -6.23 15.11
C LEU A 79 -5.06 -4.84 14.56
N PHE A 80 -4.96 -4.69 13.24
CA PHE A 80 -5.60 -3.58 12.54
C PHE A 80 -6.80 -4.10 11.76
N LEU A 81 -7.95 -3.44 11.90
CA LEU A 81 -9.18 -3.87 11.26
C LEU A 81 -9.99 -2.68 10.76
N VAL A 82 -10.47 -2.76 9.53
CA VAL A 82 -11.46 -1.84 8.96
C VAL A 82 -12.74 -2.63 8.69
N ASP A 83 -13.83 -2.27 9.36
CA ASP A 83 -15.12 -2.94 9.26
C ASP A 83 -16.06 -2.32 8.19
N GLY A 84 -15.57 -1.30 7.47
CA GLY A 84 -16.30 -0.50 6.49
C GLY A 84 -16.88 0.81 7.07
N LYS A 85 -16.90 0.98 8.40
CA LYS A 85 -17.36 2.19 9.10
C LYS A 85 -16.26 2.81 9.95
N SER A 86 -15.54 1.98 10.68
CA SER A 86 -14.47 2.33 11.61
C SER A 86 -13.19 1.59 11.26
N ALA A 87 -12.07 2.21 11.55
CA ALA A 87 -10.78 1.56 11.64
C ALA A 87 -10.44 1.37 13.13
N TRP A 88 -9.94 0.21 13.47
CA TRP A 88 -9.59 -0.24 14.81
C TRP A 88 -8.14 -0.67 14.84
N PHE A 89 -7.39 -0.22 15.84
CA PHE A 89 -6.05 -0.73 16.10
C PHE A 89 -6.00 -1.23 17.54
N TYR A 90 -5.89 -2.54 17.69
CA TYR A 90 -5.89 -3.22 18.99
C TYR A 90 -4.48 -3.69 19.33
N VAL A 91 -4.00 -3.27 20.50
CA VAL A 91 -2.73 -3.67 21.10
C VAL A 91 -3.04 -4.48 22.36
N PRO A 92 -3.02 -5.81 22.27
CA PRO A 92 -3.33 -6.67 23.43
C PRO A 92 -2.43 -6.44 24.63
N ALA A 93 -1.14 -6.19 24.40
CA ALA A 93 -0.16 -5.96 25.46
C ALA A 93 -0.52 -4.74 26.34
N ASP A 94 -1.08 -3.70 25.72
CA ASP A 94 -1.45 -2.46 26.40
C ASP A 94 -2.90 -2.45 26.90
N HIS A 95 -3.67 -3.51 26.62
CA HIS A 95 -5.10 -3.56 26.87
C HIS A 95 -5.85 -2.34 26.29
N THR A 96 -5.43 -1.86 25.13
CA THR A 96 -6.02 -0.69 24.47
C THR A 96 -6.48 -0.99 23.06
N VAL A 97 -7.54 -0.31 22.63
CA VAL A 97 -7.95 -0.26 21.24
C VAL A 97 -8.21 1.19 20.82
N THR A 98 -7.53 1.62 19.75
CA THR A 98 -7.81 2.92 19.13
C THR A 98 -8.89 2.74 18.08
N ARG A 99 -9.87 3.64 18.06
CA ARG A 99 -10.95 3.67 17.08
C ARG A 99 -11.03 5.02 16.38
N VAL A 100 -11.09 4.99 15.05
CA VAL A 100 -11.34 6.18 14.23
C VAL A 100 -12.38 5.87 13.16
N PRO A 101 -13.15 6.87 12.66
CA PRO A 101 -13.98 6.67 11.48
C PRO A 101 -13.12 6.24 10.28
N ALA A 102 -13.53 5.21 9.53
CA ALA A 102 -12.72 4.67 8.42
C ALA A 102 -12.36 5.73 7.36
N LYS A 103 -13.24 6.72 7.15
CA LYS A 103 -13.01 7.83 6.20
C LYS A 103 -11.96 8.84 6.69
N GLN A 104 -11.65 8.85 7.98
CA GLN A 104 -10.66 9.75 8.61
C GLN A 104 -9.36 9.02 8.93
N SER A 105 -9.32 7.72 8.65
CA SER A 105 -8.09 6.94 8.80
C SER A 105 -7.09 7.39 7.74
N ALA A 106 -6.09 8.15 8.15
CA ALA A 106 -4.91 8.51 7.35
C ALA A 106 -3.80 7.46 7.48
N ASP A 107 -4.18 6.23 7.72
CA ASP A 107 -3.24 5.13 7.91
C ASP A 107 -2.48 4.81 6.60
N TRP A 108 -1.20 4.53 6.72
CA TRP A 108 -0.30 4.18 5.62
C TRP A 108 -0.70 2.89 4.86
N ARG A 109 -1.58 2.05 5.43
CA ARG A 109 -2.20 0.93 4.73
C ARG A 109 -3.31 1.37 3.78
N THR A 110 -3.70 2.66 3.82
CA THR A 110 -4.77 3.22 2.98
C THR A 110 -4.56 2.96 1.49
N PRO A 111 -3.35 3.07 0.91
CA PRO A 111 -3.14 2.70 -0.49
C PRO A 111 -3.49 1.25 -0.80
N LEU A 112 -3.34 0.33 0.17
CA LEU A 112 -3.70 -1.09 0.02
C LEU A 112 -5.20 -1.35 0.20
N ALA A 113 -5.97 -0.36 0.67
CA ALA A 113 -7.43 -0.43 0.71
C ALA A 113 -8.06 -0.59 -0.68
N LEU A 114 -7.30 -0.29 -1.76
CA LEU A 114 -7.71 -0.59 -3.13
C LEU A 114 -8.04 -2.09 -3.30
N LEU A 115 -7.36 -2.99 -2.60
CA LEU A 115 -7.60 -4.44 -2.68
C LEU A 115 -8.95 -4.84 -2.07
N ALA A 116 -9.43 -4.09 -1.07
CA ALA A 116 -10.75 -4.26 -0.46
C ALA A 116 -11.86 -3.47 -1.18
N GLY A 117 -11.48 -2.54 -2.03
CA GLY A 117 -12.36 -1.64 -2.76
C GLY A 117 -12.48 -1.95 -4.25
N GLU A 118 -12.66 -0.88 -5.03
CA GLU A 118 -12.58 -0.95 -6.48
C GLU A 118 -11.10 -0.95 -6.88
N VAL A 119 -10.62 -2.09 -7.39
CA VAL A 119 -9.22 -2.25 -7.80
C VAL A 119 -8.97 -1.48 -9.10
N LYS A 120 -8.74 -0.19 -8.95
CA LYS A 120 -8.39 0.74 -10.03
C LYS A 120 -7.30 1.69 -9.56
N LEU A 121 -6.09 1.51 -10.08
CA LEU A 121 -4.95 2.38 -9.76
C LEU A 121 -5.22 3.83 -10.12
N SER A 122 -5.96 4.09 -11.20
CA SER A 122 -6.34 5.45 -11.60
C SER A 122 -7.18 6.22 -10.57
N ARG A 123 -7.73 5.55 -9.54
CA ARG A 123 -8.42 6.22 -8.44
C ARG A 123 -7.45 6.88 -7.46
N ILE A 124 -6.34 6.23 -7.18
CA ILE A 124 -5.35 6.67 -6.18
C ILE A 124 -4.11 7.28 -6.83
N CYS A 125 -3.72 6.84 -8.02
CA CYS A 125 -2.53 7.30 -8.74
C CYS A 125 -2.85 8.52 -9.62
N ALA A 126 -1.99 9.53 -9.61
CA ALA A 126 -2.03 10.60 -10.60
C ALA A 126 -1.66 10.08 -12.00
N ARG A 127 -0.70 9.16 -12.04
CA ARG A 127 -0.26 8.39 -13.22
C ARG A 127 0.34 7.07 -12.75
N VAL A 128 0.63 6.16 -13.66
CA VAL A 128 1.39 4.93 -13.38
C VAL A 128 2.48 4.78 -14.42
N ASP A 129 3.72 4.78 -13.96
CA ASP A 129 4.89 4.69 -14.78
C ASP A 129 5.66 3.38 -14.53
N PHE A 130 6.27 2.81 -15.56
CA PHE A 130 7.21 1.71 -15.40
C PHE A 130 8.55 2.23 -14.87
N VAL A 131 9.13 1.55 -13.88
CA VAL A 131 10.38 1.96 -13.25
C VAL A 131 11.47 0.94 -13.53
N SER A 132 12.38 1.26 -14.43
CA SER A 132 13.56 0.43 -14.74
C SER A 132 14.73 0.65 -13.76
N SER A 133 14.71 1.73 -12.97
CA SER A 133 15.79 2.08 -12.03
C SER A 133 15.71 1.31 -10.71
N GLN A 134 14.57 0.73 -10.38
CA GLN A 134 14.41 -0.14 -9.23
C GLN A 134 14.51 -1.60 -9.67
N LYS A 135 15.48 -2.32 -9.08
CA LYS A 135 15.63 -3.74 -9.35
C LYS A 135 14.49 -4.51 -8.66
N PRO A 136 13.68 -5.28 -9.40
CA PRO A 136 12.70 -6.18 -8.82
C PRO A 136 13.39 -7.29 -8.02
N GLU A 137 12.64 -7.99 -7.15
CA GLU A 137 13.16 -9.15 -6.41
C GLU A 137 13.52 -10.31 -7.33
N LYS A 138 12.71 -10.50 -8.37
CA LYS A 138 12.93 -11.50 -9.42
C LYS A 138 12.97 -10.81 -10.77
N ASP A 139 13.75 -11.37 -11.69
CA ASP A 139 13.90 -10.84 -13.04
C ASP A 139 12.56 -10.88 -13.84
N ASP A 140 11.63 -11.74 -13.42
CA ASP A 140 10.29 -11.87 -14.01
C ASP A 140 9.24 -10.93 -13.38
N ASP A 141 9.63 -10.07 -12.45
CA ASP A 141 8.75 -9.09 -11.85
C ASP A 141 8.92 -7.72 -12.51
N VAL A 142 7.93 -6.86 -12.36
CA VAL A 142 7.96 -5.48 -12.85
C VAL A 142 7.60 -4.51 -11.74
N VAL A 143 8.26 -3.36 -11.72
CA VAL A 143 7.99 -2.30 -10.75
C VAL A 143 7.26 -1.15 -11.42
N LEU A 144 6.12 -0.78 -10.86
CA LEU A 144 5.28 0.34 -11.25
C LEU A 144 5.36 1.44 -10.20
N ALA A 145 5.58 2.69 -10.60
CA ALA A 145 5.49 3.85 -9.72
C ALA A 145 4.15 4.55 -9.91
N CYS A 146 3.53 4.86 -8.80
CA CYS A 146 2.24 5.50 -8.69
C CYS A 146 2.34 6.71 -7.76
N PRO A 147 2.65 7.92 -8.24
CA PRO A 147 2.50 9.14 -7.44
C PRO A 147 1.05 9.26 -6.95
N LEU A 148 0.89 9.37 -5.63
CA LEU A 148 -0.44 9.39 -5.01
C LEU A 148 -1.12 10.75 -5.23
N LYS A 149 -2.42 10.71 -5.55
CA LYS A 149 -3.22 11.92 -5.68
C LYS A 149 -3.36 12.63 -4.33
N GLY A 150 -3.24 13.95 -4.34
CA GLY A 150 -3.41 14.78 -3.15
C GLY A 150 -2.22 14.88 -2.21
N SER A 151 -1.17 14.08 -2.40
CA SER A 151 0.03 14.15 -1.56
C SER A 151 0.92 15.36 -1.89
N ALA A 152 0.97 15.79 -3.14
CA ALA A 152 1.74 16.97 -3.57
C ALA A 152 1.30 18.28 -2.89
N THR A 153 0.03 18.37 -2.45
CA THR A 153 -0.50 19.55 -1.75
C THR A 153 0.01 19.64 -0.31
N LYS A 154 0.38 18.54 0.33
CA LYS A 154 0.96 18.54 1.69
C LYS A 154 2.39 19.08 1.68
N ALA A 155 3.21 18.66 0.72
CA ALA A 155 4.61 19.11 0.56
C ALA A 155 4.71 20.62 0.30
N ALA A 156 3.77 21.20 -0.49
CA ALA A 156 3.74 22.63 -0.78
C ALA A 156 3.32 23.51 0.42
N GLN A 157 2.64 22.96 1.42
CA GLN A 157 2.18 23.68 2.61
C GLN A 157 3.22 23.74 3.73
N THR A 158 4.25 22.89 3.70
CA THR A 158 5.32 22.86 4.71
C THR A 158 6.53 23.76 4.40
N GLY A 159 6.51 24.51 3.30
CA GLY A 159 7.47 25.59 3.05
C GLY A 159 8.91 25.18 2.75
N GLY A 160 9.16 23.92 2.37
CA GLY A 160 10.47 23.45 1.94
C GLY A 160 10.85 24.02 0.56
N ASN A 161 11.98 24.75 0.50
CA ASN A 161 12.51 25.36 -0.73
C ASN A 161 13.29 24.39 -1.63
N ASP A 162 13.42 23.13 -1.25
CA ASP A 162 14.18 22.13 -2.01
C ASP A 162 13.27 21.38 -2.99
N ALA A 163 13.70 21.31 -4.25
CA ALA A 163 12.97 20.59 -5.31
C ALA A 163 12.75 19.08 -5.00
N ARG A 164 13.46 18.52 -4.02
CA ARG A 164 13.28 17.15 -3.52
C ARG A 164 12.06 17.02 -2.62
N ASP A 165 11.68 18.07 -1.89
CA ASP A 165 10.52 18.11 -0.99
C ASP A 165 9.19 18.29 -1.76
N SER A 166 9.25 18.57 -3.06
CA SER A 166 8.07 18.76 -3.92
C SER A 166 7.49 17.45 -4.46
N ILE A 167 8.16 16.33 -4.25
CA ILE A 167 7.68 15.01 -4.68
C ILE A 167 6.76 14.50 -3.57
N GLY A 168 5.45 14.52 -3.83
CA GLY A 168 4.48 13.89 -2.94
C GLY A 168 4.70 12.38 -2.78
N ASP A 169 3.92 11.75 -1.93
CA ASP A 169 4.05 10.33 -1.63
C ASP A 169 3.91 9.47 -2.90
N VAL A 170 4.73 8.45 -3.00
CA VAL A 170 4.76 7.53 -4.14
C VAL A 170 4.53 6.11 -3.65
N LEU A 171 3.55 5.44 -4.25
CA LEU A 171 3.37 4.01 -4.09
C LEU A 171 4.12 3.28 -5.21
N PHE A 172 5.05 2.42 -4.85
CA PHE A 172 5.67 1.47 -5.76
C PHE A 172 4.98 0.12 -5.63
N LEU A 173 4.62 -0.48 -6.75
CA LEU A 173 4.03 -1.81 -6.82
C LEU A 173 4.95 -2.72 -7.62
N GLU A 174 5.47 -3.74 -7.00
CA GLU A 174 6.13 -4.85 -7.68
C GLU A 174 5.13 -5.97 -7.88
N ILE A 175 4.95 -6.36 -9.12
CA ILE A 175 4.00 -7.39 -9.53
C ILE A 175 4.69 -8.41 -10.42
N THR A 176 4.23 -9.64 -10.37
CA THR A 176 4.68 -10.67 -11.30
C THR A 176 4.27 -10.29 -12.73
N LYS A 177 5.21 -10.40 -13.66
CA LYS A 177 5.00 -10.01 -15.05
C LYS A 177 3.89 -10.80 -15.73
N ASP A 178 3.80 -12.08 -15.44
CA ASP A 178 2.89 -12.99 -16.13
C ASP A 178 1.50 -13.03 -15.49
N THR A 179 1.40 -13.12 -14.16
CA THR A 179 0.13 -13.25 -13.46
C THR A 179 -0.44 -11.92 -12.98
N GLY A 180 0.40 -10.91 -12.72
CA GLY A 180 0.00 -9.63 -12.15
C GLY A 180 -0.24 -9.69 -10.64
N GLU A 181 0.21 -10.76 -9.96
CA GLU A 181 0.15 -10.86 -8.51
C GLU A 181 1.07 -9.83 -7.85
N LEU A 182 0.60 -9.21 -6.78
CA LEU A 182 1.36 -8.27 -5.97
C LEU A 182 2.40 -9.01 -5.14
N VAL A 183 3.65 -8.69 -5.37
CA VAL A 183 4.81 -9.22 -4.63
C VAL A 183 5.18 -8.25 -3.52
N ARG A 184 5.28 -6.96 -3.88
CA ARG A 184 5.70 -5.91 -2.96
C ARG A 184 4.95 -4.61 -3.23
N ALA A 185 4.58 -3.93 -2.16
CA ALA A 185 4.09 -2.56 -2.19
C ALA A 185 4.95 -1.70 -1.27
N THR A 186 5.50 -0.60 -1.77
CA THR A 186 6.27 0.34 -0.96
C THR A 186 5.64 1.71 -1.03
N VAL A 187 5.22 2.25 0.09
CA VAL A 187 4.80 3.65 0.22
C VAL A 187 6.04 4.43 0.62
N ARG A 188 6.48 5.34 -0.25
CA ARG A 188 7.53 6.30 0.04
C ARG A 188 6.90 7.63 0.32
N GLU A 189 7.08 8.12 1.54
CA GLU A 189 6.58 9.42 1.97
C GLU A 189 7.64 10.51 1.72
N SER A 190 7.15 11.72 1.49
CA SER A 190 7.99 12.92 1.48
C SER A 190 8.55 13.13 2.90
N GLY A 191 9.80 12.92 3.13
CA GLY A 191 10.40 13.01 4.48
C GLY A 191 11.32 11.84 4.80
N GLY A 192 11.51 10.92 3.83
CA GLY A 192 12.48 9.84 3.93
C GLY A 192 11.97 8.61 4.68
N VAL A 193 10.67 8.48 4.82
CA VAL A 193 10.01 7.29 5.35
C VAL A 193 9.60 6.37 4.20
N ASP A 194 10.00 5.11 4.28
CA ASP A 194 9.55 4.04 3.38
C ASP A 194 8.86 2.95 4.21
N ILE A 195 7.64 2.59 3.79
CA ILE A 195 6.87 1.49 4.37
C ILE A 195 6.68 0.44 3.30
N GLU A 196 7.37 -0.66 3.45
CA GLU A 196 7.39 -1.77 2.49
C GLU A 196 6.57 -2.94 3.00
N PHE A 197 5.66 -3.44 2.17
CA PHE A 197 4.96 -4.70 2.36
C PHE A 197 5.42 -5.70 1.32
N ARG A 198 5.83 -6.88 1.75
CA ARG A 198 6.05 -8.05 0.89
C ARG A 198 4.94 -9.03 1.13
N PHE A 199 4.34 -9.52 0.05
CA PHE A 199 3.23 -10.46 0.09
C PHE A 199 3.63 -11.80 -0.49
N LYS A 200 3.07 -12.87 0.09
CA LYS A 200 3.19 -14.23 -0.43
C LYS A 200 1.95 -15.05 -0.09
N ASP A 201 1.85 -16.21 -0.71
CA ASP A 201 0.79 -17.19 -0.42
C ASP A 201 -0.61 -16.61 -0.60
N TRP A 202 -0.82 -15.86 -1.69
CA TRP A 202 -2.13 -15.30 -2.02
C TRP A 202 -3.18 -16.39 -2.14
N LYS A 203 -4.32 -16.18 -1.46
CA LYS A 203 -5.53 -16.99 -1.61
C LYS A 203 -6.65 -16.08 -2.10
N PHE A 204 -7.29 -16.51 -3.17
CA PHE A 204 -8.42 -15.82 -3.79
C PHE A 204 -9.70 -16.53 -3.38
N ASP A 205 -10.71 -15.75 -2.98
CA ASP A 205 -12.01 -16.19 -2.51
C ASP A 205 -11.99 -17.22 -1.34
N PRO A 206 -11.08 -17.08 -0.35
CA PRO A 206 -11.18 -17.90 0.85
C PRO A 206 -12.53 -17.65 1.56
N PRO A 207 -13.11 -18.67 2.22
CA PRO A 207 -14.41 -18.54 2.89
C PRO A 207 -14.28 -17.70 4.18
N LEU A 208 -14.32 -16.37 4.06
CA LEU A 208 -14.25 -15.43 5.18
C LEU A 208 -15.65 -14.87 5.46
N PRO A 209 -16.29 -15.18 6.58
CA PRO A 209 -17.61 -14.64 6.92
C PRO A 209 -17.55 -13.15 7.24
N ASP A 210 -18.68 -12.46 7.17
CA ASP A 210 -18.76 -11.03 7.45
C ASP A 210 -18.39 -10.69 8.92
N SER A 211 -18.69 -11.61 9.84
CA SER A 211 -18.32 -11.50 11.25
C SER A 211 -16.81 -11.46 11.50
N PHE A 212 -16.01 -12.06 10.62
CA PHE A 212 -14.54 -12.03 10.70
C PHE A 212 -13.98 -10.60 10.63
N PHE A 213 -14.73 -9.69 10.01
CA PHE A 213 -14.36 -8.28 9.87
C PHE A 213 -15.11 -7.38 10.87
N ARG A 214 -15.55 -7.91 12.01
CA ARG A 214 -16.10 -7.15 13.12
C ARG A 214 -15.12 -7.18 14.28
N PHE A 215 -14.94 -6.03 14.93
CA PHE A 215 -14.16 -5.96 16.15
C PHE A 215 -15.10 -6.01 17.35
N GLU A 216 -14.92 -6.99 18.21
CA GLU A 216 -15.58 -7.09 19.49
C GLU A 216 -14.55 -6.72 20.57
N VAL A 217 -14.82 -5.65 21.30
CA VAL A 217 -13.91 -5.15 22.34
C VAL A 217 -13.84 -6.18 23.47
N PRO A 218 -12.66 -6.76 23.75
CA PRO A 218 -12.52 -7.72 24.86
C PRO A 218 -12.80 -7.06 26.22
N PRO A 219 -13.25 -7.82 27.22
CA PRO A 219 -13.42 -7.30 28.58
C PRO A 219 -12.10 -6.69 29.11
N GLY A 220 -12.21 -5.52 29.74
CA GLY A 220 -11.06 -4.83 30.33
C GLY A 220 -10.19 -4.04 29.36
N VAL A 221 -10.54 -4.00 28.07
CA VAL A 221 -9.83 -3.19 27.07
C VAL A 221 -10.38 -1.76 27.05
N ALA A 222 -9.49 -0.78 27.15
CA ALA A 222 -9.85 0.63 27.06
C ALA A 222 -10.00 1.05 25.59
N ILE A 223 -11.09 1.76 25.27
CA ILE A 223 -11.32 2.34 23.95
C ILE A 223 -10.76 3.76 23.95
N VAL A 224 -9.78 4.02 23.08
CA VAL A 224 -9.24 5.35 22.83
C VAL A 224 -9.83 5.87 21.51
N ASN A 225 -10.55 6.99 21.58
CA ASN A 225 -11.01 7.68 20.39
C ASN A 225 -9.98 8.75 20.04
N GLY A 226 -9.48 8.74 18.82
CA GLY A 226 -8.43 9.67 18.42
C GLY A 226 -7.84 9.30 17.07
N GLU A 227 -6.57 9.64 16.87
CA GLU A 227 -5.81 9.24 15.70
C GLU A 227 -5.25 7.83 15.88
N LEU A 228 -5.16 7.08 14.78
CA LEU A 228 -4.43 5.82 14.79
C LEU A 228 -2.95 6.12 15.10
N PRO A 229 -2.26 5.23 15.84
CA PRO A 229 -0.84 5.41 16.07
C PRO A 229 -0.12 5.60 14.74
N PRO A 230 0.78 6.58 14.65
CA PRO A 230 1.61 6.73 13.47
C PRO A 230 2.45 5.46 13.25
N SER A 231 2.89 5.25 12.02
CA SER A 231 3.70 4.09 11.64
C SER A 231 5.01 3.97 12.46
N ASP A 232 5.47 5.07 13.05
CA ASP A 232 6.67 5.19 13.88
C ASP A 232 6.40 5.07 15.39
N ALA A 233 5.15 4.94 15.82
CA ALA A 233 4.85 4.75 17.23
C ALA A 233 5.57 3.49 17.74
N LYS A 234 6.66 3.72 18.47
CA LYS A 234 7.34 2.66 19.23
C LYS A 234 6.32 2.07 20.19
N ALA A 235 6.20 0.74 20.22
CA ALA A 235 5.68 0.08 21.41
C ALA A 235 6.48 0.65 22.59
N ASN A 236 5.78 1.34 23.48
CA ASN A 236 6.45 1.94 24.64
C ASN A 236 6.99 0.77 25.48
N PRO A 237 8.28 0.79 25.88
CA PRO A 237 8.90 -0.33 26.60
C PRO A 237 8.24 -0.58 27.94
#